data_1d863b9f49006709b4358d291d1c4a95
#
_entry.id   1d863b9f49006709b4358d291d1c4a95
#
_cell.length_a   1.000
_cell.length_b   1.000
_cell.length_c   1.000
_cell.angle_alpha   90.00
_cell.angle_beta   90.00
_cell.angle_gamma   90.00
#
_symmetry.space_group_name_H-M   'P 1'
#
loop_
_entity.id
_entity.type
_entity.pdbx_description
1 polymer ?
#
loop_
_entity_poly.entity_id
_entity_poly.type
_entity_poly.pdbx_seq_one_letter_code
_entity_poly.pdbx_strand_id
1 'polypeptide(L)'
;KGKDYGYSDKEYDDIIKELNEAKANFLQGAVDDNKAYMLIVNAYKLPKSSEEEKEIRRKAIQNAGIEAAKVPLSNALLNKKVNKIGKKLLEKSNPACITDLQAGVDLSHIGINMGKSNVKANLPLIKDEKIVKNFKKEIENL
;
A
#
# COMPACT_ATOMS: atom_id res chain seq x y z
N LYS A 1 -1.33 10.96 -34.13
CA LYS A 1 -1.69 9.71 -34.84
C LYS A 1 -0.42 9.10 -35.31
N GLY A 2 -0.15 8.02 -34.94
CA GLY A 2 0.62 7.43 -34.14
C GLY A 2 1.57 6.46 -34.77
N LYS A 3 2.82 6.54 -34.30
CA LYS A 3 3.79 5.45 -34.49
C LYS A 3 3.27 4.25 -33.67
N ASP A 4 3.38 3.06 -34.22
CA ASP A 4 3.16 1.82 -33.49
C ASP A 4 4.29 1.62 -32.49
N TYR A 5 3.95 1.59 -31.20
CA TYR A 5 4.87 1.31 -30.10
C TYR A 5 4.64 -0.10 -29.49
N GLY A 6 3.84 -0.94 -30.15
CA GLY A 6 3.66 -2.33 -29.83
C GLY A 6 2.46 -2.69 -28.96
N TYR A 7 1.55 -1.72 -28.71
CA TYR A 7 0.20 -1.94 -28.20
C TYR A 7 -0.83 -1.28 -29.13
N SER A 8 -2.02 -1.84 -29.24
CA SER A 8 -3.17 -1.21 -29.90
C SER A 8 -3.69 -0.01 -29.08
N ASP A 9 -4.41 0.90 -29.71
CA ASP A 9 -5.04 2.04 -29.04
C ASP A 9 -5.91 1.58 -27.86
N LYS A 10 -6.67 0.50 -28.05
CA LYS A 10 -7.50 -0.09 -26.99
C LYS A 10 -6.67 -0.56 -25.78
N GLU A 11 -5.53 -1.21 -26.02
CA GLU A 11 -4.66 -1.68 -24.92
C GLU A 11 -4.08 -0.49 -24.14
N TYR A 12 -3.70 0.60 -24.83
CA TYR A 12 -3.27 1.82 -24.15
C TYR A 12 -4.41 2.45 -23.34
N ASP A 13 -5.62 2.52 -23.87
CA ASP A 13 -6.79 3.06 -23.17
C ASP A 13 -7.11 2.25 -21.90
N ASP A 14 -7.05 0.91 -21.97
CA ASP A 14 -7.24 0.03 -20.81
C ASP A 14 -6.15 0.26 -19.76
N ILE A 15 -4.89 0.41 -20.15
CA ILE A 15 -3.77 0.73 -19.25
C ILE A 15 -3.96 2.10 -18.60
N ILE A 16 -4.34 3.12 -19.37
CA ILE A 16 -4.59 4.47 -18.85
C ILE A 16 -5.71 4.45 -17.82
N LYS A 17 -6.78 3.73 -18.09
CA LYS A 17 -7.89 3.55 -17.14
C LYS A 17 -7.39 2.91 -15.84
N GLU A 18 -6.63 1.81 -15.93
CA GLU A 18 -6.09 1.11 -14.77
C GLU A 18 -5.15 1.98 -13.93
N LEU A 19 -4.30 2.80 -14.58
CA LEU A 19 -3.42 3.73 -13.90
C LEU A 19 -4.19 4.90 -13.24
N ASN A 20 -5.27 5.39 -13.86
CA ASN A 20 -6.13 6.40 -13.25
C ASN A 20 -6.88 5.87 -12.03
N GLU A 21 -7.35 4.62 -12.06
CA GLU A 21 -7.93 3.93 -10.90
C GLU A 21 -6.88 3.77 -9.79
N ALA A 22 -5.65 3.38 -10.14
CA ALA A 22 -4.55 3.28 -9.17
C ALA A 22 -4.24 4.63 -8.53
N LYS A 23 -4.20 5.72 -9.31
CA LYS A 23 -4.02 7.09 -8.81
C LYS A 23 -5.09 7.47 -7.77
N ALA A 24 -6.36 7.20 -8.06
CA ALA A 24 -7.46 7.46 -7.12
C ALA A 24 -7.30 6.63 -5.84
N ASN A 25 -6.92 5.36 -5.96
CA ASN A 25 -6.69 4.48 -4.82
C ASN A 25 -5.49 4.91 -3.97
N PHE A 26 -4.42 5.45 -4.53
CA PHE A 26 -3.30 6.02 -3.76
C PHE A 26 -3.74 7.24 -2.95
N LEU A 27 -4.55 8.12 -3.53
CA LEU A 27 -5.09 9.28 -2.81
C LEU A 27 -5.99 8.84 -1.66
N GLN A 28 -6.83 7.84 -1.89
CA GLN A 28 -7.66 7.24 -0.83
C GLN A 28 -6.80 6.56 0.23
N GLY A 29 -5.75 5.83 -0.18
CA GLY A 29 -4.80 5.18 0.73
C GLY A 29 -4.12 6.15 1.70
N ALA A 30 -3.80 7.38 1.26
CA ALA A 30 -3.25 8.41 2.14
C ALA A 30 -4.25 8.87 3.20
N VAL A 31 -5.54 8.98 2.84
CA VAL A 31 -6.63 9.29 3.78
C VAL A 31 -6.82 8.15 4.78
N ASP A 32 -6.78 6.91 4.31
CA ASP A 32 -7.01 5.74 5.16
C ASP A 32 -5.85 5.48 6.11
N ASP A 33 -4.61 5.81 5.72
CA ASP A 33 -3.44 5.76 6.59
C ASP A 33 -3.59 6.71 7.79
N ASN A 34 -4.03 7.94 7.54
CA ASN A 34 -4.33 8.90 8.63
C ASN A 34 -5.43 8.39 9.55
N LYS A 35 -6.52 7.82 9.01
CA LYS A 35 -7.60 7.23 9.82
C LYS A 35 -7.08 6.07 10.68
N ALA A 36 -6.28 5.18 10.10
CA ALA A 36 -5.71 4.04 10.80
C ALA A 36 -4.76 4.48 11.93
N TYR A 37 -3.94 5.51 11.70
CA TYR A 37 -3.13 6.13 12.76
C TYR A 37 -4.00 6.69 13.89
N MET A 38 -5.11 7.36 13.59
CA MET A 38 -6.02 7.89 14.61
C MET A 38 -6.67 6.79 15.44
N LEU A 39 -6.90 5.59 14.90
CA LEU A 39 -7.35 4.44 15.70
C LEU A 39 -6.33 4.06 16.77
N ILE A 40 -5.04 4.06 16.44
CA ILE A 40 -3.96 3.80 17.41
C ILE A 40 -3.97 4.87 18.50
N VAL A 41 -3.99 6.14 18.11
CA VAL A 41 -4.02 7.28 19.07
C VAL A 41 -5.20 7.16 20.03
N ASN A 42 -6.39 6.86 19.51
CA ASN A 42 -7.60 6.73 20.31
C ASN A 42 -7.54 5.50 21.23
N ALA A 43 -7.03 4.37 20.76
CA ALA A 43 -6.85 3.17 21.58
C ALA A 43 -5.91 3.42 22.76
N TYR A 44 -4.84 4.19 22.57
CA TYR A 44 -3.91 4.55 23.65
C TYR A 44 -4.51 5.53 24.67
N LYS A 45 -5.55 6.29 24.33
CA LYS A 45 -6.27 7.20 25.23
C LYS A 45 -7.29 6.48 26.14
N LEU A 46 -7.62 5.23 25.86
CA LEU A 46 -8.58 4.47 26.67
C LEU A 46 -8.10 4.32 28.12
N PRO A 47 -9.02 4.29 29.12
CA PRO A 47 -8.71 4.09 30.52
C PRO A 47 -7.91 2.80 30.77
N LYS A 48 -7.16 2.77 31.88
CA LYS A 48 -6.30 1.64 32.26
C LYS A 48 -6.22 1.42 33.78
N SER A 49 -7.19 1.92 34.53
CA SER A 49 -7.19 1.88 35.99
C SER A 49 -7.62 0.53 36.53
N SER A 50 -8.63 -0.12 35.92
CA SER A 50 -9.09 -1.47 36.31
C SER A 50 -8.54 -2.53 35.35
N GLU A 51 -8.62 -3.82 35.74
CA GLU A 51 -8.23 -4.93 34.84
C GLU A 51 -9.14 -5.03 33.63
N GLU A 52 -10.42 -4.75 33.80
CA GLU A 52 -11.38 -4.70 32.69
C GLU A 52 -11.02 -3.60 31.68
N GLU A 53 -10.72 -2.39 32.14
CA GLU A 53 -10.27 -1.27 31.29
C GLU A 53 -8.97 -1.60 30.54
N LYS A 54 -8.01 -2.22 31.24
CA LYS A 54 -6.76 -2.68 30.61
C LYS A 54 -7.00 -3.71 29.50
N GLU A 55 -7.94 -4.63 29.70
CA GLU A 55 -8.28 -5.63 28.71
C GLU A 55 -8.95 -5.01 27.47
N ILE A 56 -9.92 -4.11 27.69
CA ILE A 56 -10.57 -3.35 26.60
C ILE A 56 -9.51 -2.57 25.81
N ARG A 57 -8.62 -1.87 26.51
CA ARG A 57 -7.54 -1.09 25.89
C ARG A 57 -6.58 -1.99 25.10
N ARG A 58 -6.18 -3.15 25.62
CA ARG A 58 -5.31 -4.11 24.91
C ARG A 58 -5.93 -4.57 23.60
N LYS A 59 -7.22 -4.94 23.62
CA LYS A 59 -7.97 -5.34 22.42
C LYS A 59 -8.07 -4.20 21.41
N ALA A 60 -8.34 -2.97 21.87
CA ALA A 60 -8.41 -1.81 21.00
C ALA A 60 -7.07 -1.51 20.33
N ILE A 61 -5.95 -1.58 21.04
CA ILE A 61 -4.60 -1.38 20.50
C ILE A 61 -4.29 -2.46 19.46
N GLN A 62 -4.59 -3.73 19.74
CA GLN A 62 -4.37 -4.80 18.78
C GLN A 62 -5.19 -4.59 17.49
N ASN A 63 -6.47 -4.28 17.62
CA ASN A 63 -7.34 -4.04 16.45
C ASN A 63 -6.86 -2.84 15.65
N ALA A 64 -6.48 -1.74 16.31
CA ALA A 64 -5.89 -0.58 15.67
C ALA A 64 -4.58 -0.92 14.95
N GLY A 65 -3.71 -1.74 15.55
CA GLY A 65 -2.48 -2.23 14.94
C GLY A 65 -2.73 -3.06 13.68
N ILE A 66 -3.76 -3.90 13.68
CA ILE A 66 -4.16 -4.69 12.51
C ILE A 66 -4.59 -3.77 11.37
N GLU A 67 -5.48 -2.79 11.64
CA GLU A 67 -5.92 -1.84 10.61
C GLU A 67 -4.76 -0.98 10.10
N ALA A 68 -3.88 -0.51 10.99
CA ALA A 68 -2.70 0.26 10.62
C ALA A 68 -1.65 -0.55 9.83
N ALA A 69 -1.65 -1.88 9.92
CA ALA A 69 -0.80 -2.74 9.09
C ALA A 69 -1.45 -3.05 7.73
N LYS A 70 -2.78 -3.12 7.63
CA LYS A 70 -3.50 -3.39 6.38
C LYS A 70 -3.33 -2.30 5.34
N VAL A 71 -3.41 -1.04 5.76
CA VAL A 71 -3.34 0.11 4.82
C VAL A 71 -2.02 0.16 4.07
N PRO A 72 -0.83 0.16 4.73
CA PRO A 72 0.44 0.16 4.01
C PRO A 72 0.68 -1.12 3.20
N LEU A 73 0.13 -2.28 3.61
CA LEU A 73 0.16 -3.49 2.80
C LEU A 73 -0.62 -3.31 1.50
N SER A 74 -1.83 -2.76 1.57
CA SER A 74 -2.67 -2.46 0.41
C SER A 74 -1.97 -1.50 -0.56
N ASN A 75 -1.35 -0.44 -0.03
CA ASN A 75 -0.59 0.53 -0.80
C ASN A 75 0.65 -0.10 -1.46
N ALA A 76 1.34 -1.02 -0.78
CA ALA A 76 2.48 -1.74 -1.34
C ALA A 76 2.06 -2.70 -2.48
N LEU A 77 0.94 -3.41 -2.33
CA LEU A 77 0.37 -4.24 -3.39
C LEU A 77 -0.03 -3.42 -4.62
N LEU A 78 -0.63 -2.27 -4.41
CA LEU A 78 -0.97 -1.34 -5.49
C LEU A 78 0.29 -0.84 -6.22
N ASN A 79 1.34 -0.46 -5.47
CA ASN A 79 2.63 -0.09 -6.04
C ASN A 79 3.25 -1.23 -6.86
N LYS A 80 3.17 -2.48 -6.38
CA LYS A 80 3.63 -3.66 -7.13
C LYS A 80 2.89 -3.81 -8.46
N LYS A 81 1.57 -3.62 -8.46
CA LYS A 81 0.74 -3.64 -9.67
C LYS A 81 1.18 -2.56 -10.66
N VAL A 82 1.29 -1.31 -10.22
CA VAL A 82 1.72 -0.16 -11.04
C VAL A 82 3.15 -0.35 -11.55
N ASN A 83 4.08 -0.84 -10.72
CA ASN A 83 5.45 -1.16 -11.12
C ASN A 83 5.50 -2.17 -12.28
N LYS A 84 4.68 -3.23 -12.20
CA LYS A 84 4.57 -4.23 -13.26
C LYS A 84 4.05 -3.64 -14.58
N ILE A 85 3.07 -2.74 -14.52
CA ILE A 85 2.54 -2.02 -15.68
C ILE A 85 3.63 -1.12 -16.25
N GLY A 86 4.28 -0.31 -15.43
CA GLY A 86 5.33 0.61 -15.85
C GLY A 86 6.49 -0.09 -16.54
N LYS A 87 6.96 -1.23 -16.00
CA LYS A 87 8.02 -2.04 -16.63
C LYS A 87 7.64 -2.54 -18.02
N LYS A 88 6.40 -2.93 -18.25
CA LYS A 88 5.91 -3.33 -19.58
C LYS A 88 5.85 -2.17 -20.55
N LEU A 89 5.50 -0.97 -20.06
CA LEU A 89 5.43 0.24 -20.87
C LEU A 89 6.81 0.76 -21.30
N LEU A 90 7.88 0.51 -20.54
CA LEU A 90 9.24 0.88 -20.92
C LEU A 90 9.65 0.32 -22.29
N GLU A 91 9.16 -0.87 -22.64
CA GLU A 91 9.47 -1.54 -23.90
C GLU A 91 8.48 -1.16 -25.04
N LYS A 92 7.33 -0.58 -24.69
CA LYS A 92 6.20 -0.36 -25.59
C LYS A 92 5.62 1.05 -25.46
N SER A 93 6.48 2.06 -25.48
CA SER A 93 6.08 3.46 -25.36
C SER A 93 6.90 4.37 -26.24
N ASN A 94 6.40 5.60 -26.39
CA ASN A 94 7.15 6.64 -27.07
C ASN A 94 8.52 6.85 -26.40
N PRO A 95 9.65 6.71 -27.13
CA PRO A 95 10.98 6.93 -26.58
C PRO A 95 11.16 8.31 -25.91
N ALA A 96 10.42 9.32 -26.32
CA ALA A 96 10.46 10.64 -25.68
C ALA A 96 9.91 10.66 -24.26
N CYS A 97 9.15 9.62 -23.83
CA CYS A 97 8.56 9.52 -22.49
C CYS A 97 9.29 8.51 -21.57
N ILE A 98 10.39 7.92 -22.04
CA ILE A 98 11.08 6.84 -21.30
C ILE A 98 11.60 7.31 -19.95
N THR A 99 12.13 8.53 -19.85
CA THR A 99 12.63 9.08 -18.57
C THR A 99 11.51 9.24 -17.54
N ASP A 100 10.33 9.69 -17.95
CA ASP A 100 9.17 9.85 -17.07
C ASP A 100 8.62 8.49 -16.63
N LEU A 101 8.58 7.53 -17.56
CA LEU A 101 8.17 6.15 -17.26
C LEU A 101 9.15 5.47 -16.29
N GLN A 102 10.46 5.64 -16.49
CA GLN A 102 11.47 5.10 -15.58
C GLN A 102 11.32 5.70 -14.19
N ALA A 103 11.12 7.02 -14.08
CA ALA A 103 10.86 7.67 -12.81
C ALA A 103 9.61 7.07 -12.10
N GLY A 104 8.53 6.82 -12.85
CA GLY A 104 7.33 6.17 -12.33
C GLY A 104 7.57 4.74 -11.81
N VAL A 105 8.39 3.96 -12.54
CA VAL A 105 8.81 2.60 -12.13
C VAL A 105 9.63 2.65 -10.85
N ASP A 106 10.59 3.56 -10.75
CA ASP A 106 11.47 3.70 -9.58
C ASP A 106 10.67 4.16 -8.35
N LEU A 107 9.79 5.15 -8.50
CA LEU A 107 8.90 5.62 -7.43
C LEU A 107 7.98 4.51 -6.92
N SER A 108 7.41 3.71 -7.82
CA SER A 108 6.56 2.58 -7.42
C SER A 108 7.35 1.49 -6.69
N HIS A 109 8.62 1.25 -7.06
CA HIS A 109 9.52 0.35 -6.34
C HIS A 109 9.83 0.87 -4.92
N ILE A 110 10.10 2.16 -4.77
CA ILE A 110 10.24 2.81 -3.46
C ILE A 110 8.95 2.64 -2.65
N GLY A 111 7.78 2.85 -3.26
CA GLY A 111 6.48 2.68 -2.63
C GLY A 111 6.25 1.26 -2.06
N ILE A 112 6.69 0.21 -2.78
CA ILE A 112 6.68 -1.17 -2.28
C ILE A 112 7.53 -1.28 -1.01
N ASN A 113 8.77 -0.81 -1.03
CA ASN A 113 9.70 -0.94 0.08
C ASN A 113 9.23 -0.16 1.31
N MET A 114 8.71 1.05 1.11
CA MET A 114 8.17 1.87 2.19
C MET A 114 6.93 1.24 2.81
N GLY A 115 6.03 0.68 1.99
CA GLY A 115 4.87 -0.06 2.48
C GLY A 115 5.26 -1.28 3.32
N LYS A 116 6.25 -2.08 2.88
CA LYS A 116 6.81 -3.20 3.66
C LYS A 116 7.34 -2.74 5.02
N SER A 117 8.08 -1.63 5.03
CA SER A 117 8.65 -1.07 6.27
C SER A 117 7.54 -0.59 7.22
N ASN A 118 6.52 0.05 6.68
CA ASN A 118 5.39 0.57 7.47
C ASN A 118 4.52 -0.55 8.05
N VAL A 119 4.28 -1.63 7.29
CA VAL A 119 3.65 -2.84 7.84
C VAL A 119 4.46 -3.34 9.04
N LYS A 120 5.79 -3.54 8.88
CA LYS A 120 6.67 -4.03 9.95
C LYS A 120 6.62 -3.16 11.20
N ALA A 121 6.53 -1.83 11.04
CA ALA A 121 6.46 -0.87 12.15
C ALA A 121 5.18 -1.04 12.99
N ASN A 122 4.08 -1.51 12.40
CA ASN A 122 2.80 -1.71 13.09
C ASN A 122 2.66 -3.11 13.72
N LEU A 123 3.44 -4.11 13.28
CA LEU A 123 3.35 -5.48 13.82
C LEU A 123 3.52 -5.60 15.34
N PRO A 124 4.38 -4.81 16.03
CA PRO A 124 4.53 -4.90 17.49
C PRO A 124 3.25 -4.61 18.27
N LEU A 125 2.27 -3.92 17.68
CA LEU A 125 0.97 -3.65 18.28
C LEU A 125 0.05 -4.88 18.30
N ILE A 126 0.34 -5.88 17.46
CA ILE A 126 -0.48 -7.06 17.25
C ILE A 126 0.09 -8.21 18.09
N LYS A 127 -0.70 -8.75 19.02
CA LYS A 127 -0.31 -9.86 19.90
C LYS A 127 -0.64 -11.24 19.31
N ASP A 128 -1.56 -11.30 18.35
CA ASP A 128 -1.91 -12.54 17.67
C ASP A 128 -0.81 -12.93 16.69
N GLU A 129 -0.06 -13.96 17.06
CA GLU A 129 1.08 -14.46 16.27
C GLU A 129 0.68 -14.98 14.88
N LYS A 130 -0.54 -15.51 14.72
CA LYS A 130 -1.03 -15.98 13.42
C LYS A 130 -1.23 -14.81 12.46
N ILE A 131 -1.81 -13.72 12.98
CA ILE A 131 -2.00 -12.49 12.21
C ILE A 131 -0.64 -11.89 11.83
N VAL A 132 0.29 -11.79 12.77
CA VAL A 132 1.65 -11.30 12.53
C VAL A 132 2.37 -12.16 11.46
N LYS A 133 2.26 -13.48 11.55
CA LYS A 133 2.84 -14.40 10.58
C LYS A 133 2.25 -14.21 9.18
N ASN A 134 0.95 -13.98 9.08
CA ASN A 134 0.30 -13.71 7.80
C ASN A 134 0.82 -12.41 7.17
N PHE A 135 0.90 -11.30 7.91
CA PHE A 135 1.46 -10.05 7.42
C PHE A 135 2.92 -10.22 6.96
N LYS A 136 3.75 -10.93 7.73
CA LYS A 136 5.13 -11.21 7.34
C LYS A 136 5.21 -11.95 6.01
N LYS A 137 4.39 -13.00 5.83
CA LYS A 137 4.31 -13.75 4.58
C LYS A 137 3.88 -12.87 3.41
N GLU A 138 2.87 -11.99 3.60
CA GLU A 138 2.40 -11.08 2.56
C GLU A 138 3.50 -10.12 2.10
N ILE A 139 4.25 -9.52 3.03
CA ILE A 139 5.32 -8.58 2.67
C ILE A 139 6.57 -9.28 2.11
N GLU A 140 6.80 -10.57 2.40
CA GLU A 140 7.85 -11.36 1.77
C GLU A 140 7.55 -11.63 0.29
N ASN A 141 6.27 -11.76 -0.06
CA ASN A 141 5.82 -12.00 -1.44
C ASN A 141 5.72 -10.71 -2.30
N LEU A 142 5.99 -9.55 -1.73
CA LEU A 142 6.07 -8.28 -2.46
C LEU A 142 7.44 -8.11 -3.11
#